data_587aff8305e446fa2fc793ec3c65eeb9
#
_entry.id   587aff8305e446fa2fc793ec3c65eeb9
#
_cell.length_a   1.000
_cell.length_b   1.000
_cell.length_c   1.000
_cell.angle_alpha   90.00
_cell.angle_beta   90.00
_cell.angle_gamma   90.00
#
_symmetry.space_group_name_H-M   'P 1'
#
loop_
_entity.id
_entity.type
_entity.pdbx_description
1 polymer ?
#
loop_
_entity_poly.entity_id
_entity_poly.type
_entity_poly.pdbx_seq_one_letter_code
_entity_poly.pdbx_strand_id
1 'polypeptide(L)'
;MRREWFHSFLQLINVWVSYSQKVSVFSSFRFILYKAPYQRGQLTGLEYIYIGPDKVLRRNSKLINDPRGILANTLRPIFTSTMVSVTDFGFISYSDQPPDGRSVSNTHGHSKGVLMVDKTGDQGVWLLHSTPRFPLRDQNIFWPNGGAANAQTFICVTFKYDQFRAIGNSMKPTCPHVYPLTFGRSSQRSLCDLSFKYSLSNISPVLLLTVGDLYVSIASLPEVNSDLYVQTWLERSGTPAKSFCPPQGKKVQNIESIHVTGLGEWERTKDHSKWCVATDQNRPWTCIADVNRADSQFKRRGGALCIMDKDITDTFSLFVMRAELC
;
A
#
# COMPACT_ATOMS: atom_id res chain seq x y z
N MET A 1 -11.92 17.70 -22.71
CA MET A 1 -12.16 16.63 -21.71
C MET A 1 -11.05 16.62 -20.64
N ARG A 2 -10.83 17.73 -19.91
CA ARG A 2 -9.75 17.86 -18.91
C ARG A 2 -10.21 18.41 -17.54
N ARG A 3 -11.51 18.54 -17.26
CA ARG A 3 -11.98 19.27 -16.07
C ARG A 3 -12.80 18.49 -15.04
N GLU A 4 -13.02 17.17 -15.16
CA GLU A 4 -13.92 16.45 -14.24
C GLU A 4 -13.22 15.58 -13.18
N TRP A 5 -11.92 15.76 -12.91
CA TRP A 5 -11.17 14.86 -12.04
C TRP A 5 -11.03 15.33 -10.56
N PHE A 6 -11.52 16.52 -10.19
CA PHE A 6 -11.04 17.19 -8.98
C PHE A 6 -12.11 17.92 -8.12
N HIS A 7 -13.10 17.22 -7.66
CA HIS A 7 -13.85 17.70 -6.48
C HIS A 7 -13.94 16.56 -5.46
N SER A 8 -12.98 16.54 -4.54
CA SER A 8 -13.04 15.70 -3.34
C SER A 8 -12.52 16.49 -2.16
N PHE A 9 -13.27 16.47 -1.06
CA PHE A 9 -12.91 17.09 0.20
C PHE A 9 -11.51 16.66 0.65
N LEU A 10 -10.67 17.62 1.02
CA LEU A 10 -9.36 17.42 1.62
C LEU A 10 -9.52 16.69 2.96
N GLN A 11 -9.09 15.45 3.04
CA GLN A 11 -8.95 14.72 4.30
C GLN A 11 -7.48 14.62 4.69
N LEU A 12 -7.20 14.71 5.98
CA LEU A 12 -5.88 14.44 6.52
C LEU A 12 -5.61 12.94 6.44
N ILE A 13 -4.76 12.54 5.49
CA ILE A 13 -4.24 11.18 5.43
C ILE A 13 -2.86 11.20 6.07
N ASN A 14 -2.69 10.47 7.17
CA ASN A 14 -1.39 10.32 7.79
C ASN A 14 -0.61 9.20 7.10
N VAL A 15 0.53 9.57 6.53
CA VAL A 15 1.47 8.65 5.93
C VAL A 15 2.48 8.25 6.98
N TRP A 16 2.47 6.99 7.38
CA TRP A 16 3.44 6.43 8.29
C TRP A 16 4.46 5.63 7.50
N VAL A 17 5.65 6.17 7.44
CA VAL A 17 6.78 5.52 6.79
C VAL A 17 7.84 5.31 7.85
N SER A 18 7.89 4.09 8.37
CA SER A 18 8.92 3.65 9.32
C SER A 18 8.83 4.24 10.74
N TYR A 19 9.42 3.57 11.67
CA TYR A 19 9.36 3.64 13.13
C TYR A 19 9.49 5.03 13.82
N SER A 20 9.81 6.12 13.10
CA SER A 20 10.06 7.41 13.74
C SER A 20 9.66 8.65 12.93
N GLN A 21 9.12 8.52 11.74
CA GLN A 21 8.75 9.69 10.95
C GLN A 21 7.29 9.67 10.54
N LYS A 22 6.50 10.56 11.15
CA LYS A 22 5.18 10.94 10.69
C LYS A 22 5.33 12.01 9.63
N VAL A 23 4.83 11.75 8.43
CA VAL A 23 4.64 12.78 7.43
C VAL A 23 3.13 12.98 7.27
N SER A 24 2.62 14.07 7.80
CA SER A 24 1.25 14.50 7.51
C SER A 24 1.25 15.11 6.12
N VAL A 25 0.61 14.44 5.18
CA VAL A 25 0.46 14.89 3.81
C VAL A 25 -0.98 15.38 3.64
N PHE A 26 -1.17 16.61 3.18
CA PHE A 26 -2.48 17.06 2.74
C PHE A 26 -2.83 16.31 1.45
N SER A 27 -3.58 15.25 1.60
CA SER A 27 -3.95 14.38 0.49
C SER A 27 -5.45 14.12 0.51
N SER A 28 -6.01 13.81 -0.64
CA SER A 28 -7.36 13.28 -0.73
C SER A 28 -7.32 11.78 -0.98
N PHE A 29 -8.14 11.06 -0.24
CA PHE A 29 -8.39 9.65 -0.50
C PHE A 29 -9.08 9.48 -1.84
N ARG A 30 -8.56 8.57 -2.69
CA ARG A 30 -9.18 8.25 -3.97
C ARG A 30 -9.93 6.93 -3.92
N PHE A 31 -9.25 5.86 -3.51
CA PHE A 31 -9.88 4.56 -3.37
C PHE A 31 -9.03 3.55 -2.60
N ILE A 32 -9.71 2.55 -2.06
CA ILE A 32 -9.14 1.26 -1.70
C ILE A 32 -9.75 0.19 -2.60
N LEU A 33 -8.93 -0.76 -3.06
CA LEU A 33 -9.38 -1.97 -3.72
C LEU A 33 -8.96 -3.17 -2.88
N TYR A 34 -9.86 -4.14 -2.74
CA TYR A 34 -9.55 -5.44 -2.19
C TYR A 34 -9.92 -6.51 -3.21
N LYS A 35 -8.92 -7.17 -3.77
CA LYS A 35 -9.06 -8.21 -4.78
C LYS A 35 -9.15 -9.57 -4.12
N ALA A 36 -10.11 -10.38 -4.53
CA ALA A 36 -10.32 -11.75 -4.05
C ALA A 36 -9.17 -12.71 -4.45
N PRO A 37 -8.92 -13.78 -3.69
CA PRO A 37 -8.08 -14.88 -4.15
C PRO A 37 -8.80 -15.73 -5.20
N TYR A 38 -8.05 -16.54 -5.95
CA TYR A 38 -8.63 -17.59 -6.78
C TYR A 38 -9.30 -18.65 -5.89
N GLN A 39 -10.54 -18.97 -6.20
CA GLN A 39 -11.30 -20.07 -5.55
C GLN A 39 -11.99 -20.88 -6.64
N ARG A 40 -11.62 -22.15 -6.76
CA ARG A 40 -12.12 -23.04 -7.82
C ARG A 40 -13.66 -23.09 -7.84
N GLY A 41 -14.24 -22.76 -8.99
CA GLY A 41 -15.71 -22.76 -9.19
C GLY A 41 -16.45 -21.58 -8.57
N GLN A 42 -15.77 -20.65 -7.89
CA GLN A 42 -16.40 -19.51 -7.22
C GLN A 42 -15.83 -18.16 -7.67
N LEU A 43 -14.50 -17.99 -7.61
CA LEU A 43 -13.84 -16.74 -7.91
C LEU A 43 -12.64 -16.97 -8.85
N THR A 44 -12.53 -16.16 -9.88
CA THR A 44 -11.38 -16.20 -10.81
C THR A 44 -10.12 -15.62 -10.18
N GLY A 45 -10.25 -14.92 -9.04
CA GLY A 45 -9.18 -14.19 -8.39
C GLY A 45 -8.87 -12.83 -9.05
N LEU A 46 -9.81 -12.33 -9.84
CA LEU A 46 -9.74 -11.02 -10.49
C LEU A 46 -10.89 -10.11 -10.06
N GLU A 47 -11.87 -10.65 -9.37
CA GLU A 47 -12.96 -9.90 -8.76
C GLU A 47 -12.44 -9.06 -7.60
N TYR A 48 -12.99 -7.86 -7.44
CA TYR A 48 -12.61 -6.95 -6.36
C TYR A 48 -13.76 -6.08 -5.87
N ILE A 49 -13.63 -5.64 -4.64
CA ILE A 49 -14.44 -4.55 -4.11
C ILE A 49 -13.68 -3.23 -4.26
N TYR A 50 -14.45 -2.16 -4.36
CA TYR A 50 -14.00 -0.79 -4.44
C TYR A 50 -14.63 0.03 -3.33
N ILE A 51 -13.81 0.80 -2.63
CA ILE A 51 -14.24 1.83 -1.68
C ILE A 51 -13.71 3.14 -2.22
N GLY A 52 -14.61 4.03 -2.67
CA GLY A 52 -14.27 5.31 -3.26
C GLY A 52 -14.26 6.47 -2.25
N PRO A 53 -14.20 7.73 -2.73
CA PRO A 53 -14.22 8.92 -1.88
C PRO A 53 -15.51 9.06 -1.05
N ASP A 54 -16.60 8.46 -1.50
CA ASP A 54 -17.86 8.37 -0.77
C ASP A 54 -17.87 7.28 0.32
N LYS A 55 -16.77 6.53 0.45
CA LYS A 55 -16.51 5.49 1.46
C LYS A 55 -17.46 4.31 1.42
N VAL A 56 -18.28 4.22 0.40
CA VAL A 56 -19.23 3.11 0.20
C VAL A 56 -18.53 1.95 -0.49
N LEU A 57 -18.65 0.76 0.13
CA LEU A 57 -18.15 -0.48 -0.46
C LEU A 57 -19.04 -0.92 -1.62
N ARG A 58 -18.41 -1.25 -2.76
CA ARG A 58 -19.08 -1.79 -3.94
C ARG A 58 -18.26 -2.90 -4.57
N ARG A 59 -18.91 -3.99 -4.93
CA ARG A 59 -18.29 -4.94 -5.88
C ARG A 59 -18.24 -4.29 -7.25
N ASN A 60 -17.07 -4.28 -7.87
CA ASN A 60 -16.93 -3.73 -9.21
C ASN A 60 -17.41 -4.73 -10.27
N SER A 61 -18.08 -4.25 -11.32
CA SER A 61 -18.54 -5.09 -12.44
C SER A 61 -17.42 -5.50 -13.39
N LYS A 62 -16.33 -4.71 -13.45
CA LYS A 62 -15.13 -5.03 -14.22
C LYS A 62 -14.16 -5.82 -13.35
N LEU A 63 -13.39 -6.71 -13.97
CA LEU A 63 -12.29 -7.38 -13.32
C LEU A 63 -11.10 -6.43 -13.11
N ILE A 64 -10.23 -6.71 -12.15
CA ILE A 64 -9.14 -5.80 -11.78
C ILE A 64 -8.11 -5.60 -12.90
N ASN A 65 -8.02 -6.55 -13.82
CA ASN A 65 -7.15 -6.53 -15.01
C ASN A 65 -7.81 -5.92 -16.26
N ASP A 66 -9.03 -5.41 -16.16
CA ASP A 66 -9.70 -4.75 -17.31
C ASP A 66 -8.90 -3.49 -17.72
N PRO A 67 -8.47 -3.36 -19.00
CA PRO A 67 -7.72 -2.20 -19.48
C PRO A 67 -8.53 -0.88 -19.46
N ARG A 68 -9.83 -0.96 -19.23
CA ARG A 68 -10.73 0.17 -18.99
C ARG A 68 -11.16 0.27 -17.53
N GLY A 69 -10.55 -0.54 -16.66
CA GLY A 69 -10.79 -0.57 -15.22
C GLY A 69 -10.08 0.56 -14.48
N ILE A 70 -10.32 0.63 -13.18
CA ILE A 70 -9.82 1.72 -12.34
C ILE A 70 -8.29 1.74 -12.24
N LEU A 71 -7.63 0.58 -12.12
CA LEU A 71 -6.16 0.50 -12.06
C LEU A 71 -5.53 0.91 -13.39
N ALA A 72 -6.02 0.39 -14.52
CA ALA A 72 -5.52 0.77 -15.84
C ALA A 72 -5.67 2.27 -16.09
N ASN A 73 -6.82 2.85 -15.72
CA ASN A 73 -7.06 4.28 -15.85
C ASN A 73 -6.15 5.12 -14.95
N THR A 74 -5.91 4.67 -13.71
CA THR A 74 -4.99 5.34 -12.78
C THR A 74 -3.55 5.33 -13.29
N LEU A 75 -3.12 4.19 -13.86
CA LEU A 75 -1.76 4.00 -14.36
C LEU A 75 -1.56 4.46 -15.81
N ARG A 76 -2.62 4.87 -16.51
CA ARG A 76 -2.54 5.30 -17.93
C ARG A 76 -1.41 6.28 -18.22
N PRO A 77 -1.12 7.29 -17.37
CA PRO A 77 -0.03 8.23 -17.65
C PRO A 77 1.34 7.56 -17.83
N ILE A 78 1.61 6.45 -17.16
CA ILE A 78 2.90 5.74 -17.28
C ILE A 78 2.95 4.78 -18.47
N PHE A 79 1.82 4.42 -19.06
CA PHE A 79 1.73 3.52 -20.21
C PHE A 79 1.84 4.25 -21.55
N THR A 80 1.47 5.52 -21.61
CA THR A 80 1.51 6.31 -22.84
C THR A 80 2.92 6.85 -23.09
N SER A 81 3.55 6.44 -24.19
CA SER A 81 4.93 6.79 -24.56
C SER A 81 5.16 8.31 -24.71
N THR A 82 4.10 9.06 -24.99
CA THR A 82 4.15 10.53 -25.11
C THR A 82 4.39 11.25 -23.79
N MET A 83 4.17 10.60 -22.65
CA MET A 83 4.38 11.19 -21.32
C MET A 83 5.86 11.20 -20.90
N VAL A 84 6.71 10.35 -21.48
CA VAL A 84 8.15 10.29 -21.16
C VAL A 84 8.91 11.53 -21.64
N SER A 85 8.34 12.28 -22.59
CA SER A 85 8.91 13.54 -23.12
C SER A 85 8.34 14.81 -22.48
N VAL A 86 7.37 14.68 -21.54
CA VAL A 86 6.75 15.83 -20.88
C VAL A 86 7.58 16.23 -19.67
N THR A 87 8.15 17.44 -19.70
CA THR A 87 9.04 17.97 -18.65
C THR A 87 8.40 18.12 -17.27
N ASP A 88 7.07 18.12 -17.22
CA ASP A 88 6.29 18.38 -16.01
C ASP A 88 5.63 17.12 -15.40
N PHE A 89 5.80 15.96 -16.01
CA PHE A 89 5.33 14.67 -15.49
C PHE A 89 6.50 13.79 -15.08
N GLY A 90 6.41 13.23 -13.87
CA GLY A 90 7.39 12.27 -13.35
C GLY A 90 6.72 11.11 -12.63
N PHE A 91 7.37 9.96 -12.59
CA PHE A 91 6.91 8.85 -11.78
C PHE A 91 8.06 8.00 -11.25
N ILE A 92 7.78 7.29 -10.15
CA ILE A 92 8.66 6.30 -9.53
C ILE A 92 7.86 5.03 -9.32
N SER A 93 8.35 3.91 -9.86
CA SER A 93 7.81 2.59 -9.55
C SER A 93 8.81 1.83 -8.70
N TYR A 94 8.35 1.25 -7.60
CA TYR A 94 9.18 0.50 -6.68
C TYR A 94 8.55 -0.83 -6.32
N SER A 95 9.36 -1.88 -6.21
CA SER A 95 8.94 -3.22 -5.79
C SER A 95 10.14 -4.06 -5.39
N ASP A 96 10.03 -4.79 -4.30
CA ASP A 96 10.99 -5.86 -3.95
C ASP A 96 10.77 -7.13 -4.78
N GLN A 97 9.72 -7.16 -5.58
CA GLN A 97 9.39 -8.20 -6.57
C GLN A 97 9.02 -7.54 -7.90
N PRO A 98 10.00 -7.01 -8.66
CA PRO A 98 9.74 -6.24 -9.87
C PRO A 98 9.18 -7.08 -11.01
N PRO A 99 8.51 -6.45 -12.00
CA PRO A 99 7.88 -7.15 -13.12
C PRO A 99 8.82 -7.96 -13.99
N ASP A 100 10.09 -7.54 -14.10
CA ASP A 100 11.13 -8.21 -14.89
C ASP A 100 11.66 -9.50 -14.25
N GLY A 101 11.16 -9.86 -13.08
CA GLY A 101 11.50 -11.10 -12.38
C GLY A 101 12.90 -11.13 -11.77
N ARG A 102 13.63 -10.03 -11.78
CA ARG A 102 14.95 -9.93 -11.13
C ARG A 102 14.84 -10.14 -9.63
N SER A 103 15.85 -10.80 -9.08
CA SER A 103 15.98 -10.93 -7.62
C SER A 103 16.40 -9.59 -7.01
N VAL A 104 15.73 -9.20 -5.94
CA VAL A 104 16.04 -8.00 -5.16
C VAL A 104 16.60 -8.41 -3.81
N SER A 105 17.67 -7.74 -3.36
CA SER A 105 18.29 -8.03 -2.06
C SER A 105 17.30 -7.89 -0.91
N ASN A 106 17.40 -8.76 0.09
CA ASN A 106 16.62 -8.69 1.32
C ASN A 106 16.91 -7.43 2.17
N THR A 107 17.94 -6.65 1.82
CA THR A 107 18.23 -5.36 2.44
C THR A 107 17.26 -4.26 2.01
N HIS A 108 16.55 -4.45 0.90
CA HIS A 108 15.51 -3.55 0.45
C HIS A 108 14.20 -3.76 1.21
N GLY A 109 13.42 -2.70 1.34
CA GLY A 109 12.11 -2.76 1.96
C GLY A 109 11.17 -3.73 1.25
N HIS A 110 10.28 -4.35 2.02
CA HIS A 110 9.22 -5.20 1.48
C HIS A 110 8.04 -4.31 1.07
N SER A 111 8.25 -3.49 0.05
CA SER A 111 7.27 -2.48 -0.37
C SER A 111 7.09 -2.45 -1.88
N LYS A 112 5.87 -2.09 -2.31
CA LYS A 112 5.48 -2.03 -3.71
C LYS A 112 4.54 -0.85 -3.95
N GLY A 113 4.80 -0.09 -4.99
CA GLY A 113 3.92 1.03 -5.33
C GLY A 113 4.37 1.82 -6.55
N VAL A 114 3.52 2.78 -6.90
CA VAL A 114 3.77 3.74 -7.97
C VAL A 114 3.46 5.13 -7.47
N LEU A 115 4.41 6.02 -7.61
CA LEU A 115 4.29 7.43 -7.30
C LEU A 115 4.35 8.22 -8.61
N MET A 116 3.33 9.01 -8.89
CA MET A 116 3.23 9.84 -10.10
C MET A 116 3.01 11.30 -9.70
N VAL A 117 3.61 12.22 -10.43
CA VAL A 117 3.44 13.66 -10.22
C VAL A 117 3.25 14.39 -11.54
N ASP A 118 2.37 15.38 -11.49
CA ASP A 118 2.14 16.36 -12.55
C ASP A 118 2.35 17.76 -11.94
N LYS A 119 3.45 18.40 -12.35
CA LYS A 119 3.81 19.73 -11.88
C LYS A 119 2.84 20.80 -12.37
N THR A 120 2.41 20.71 -13.63
CA THR A 120 1.45 21.66 -14.21
C THR A 120 0.07 21.56 -13.54
N GLY A 121 -0.34 20.35 -13.17
CA GLY A 121 -1.59 20.10 -12.44
C GLY A 121 -1.48 20.31 -10.93
N ASP A 122 -0.31 20.66 -10.40
CA ASP A 122 -0.02 20.80 -8.96
C ASP A 122 -0.47 19.60 -8.13
N GLN A 123 -0.21 18.39 -8.63
CA GLN A 123 -0.70 17.19 -7.96
C GLN A 123 0.11 15.93 -8.25
N GLY A 124 -0.05 14.97 -7.38
CA GLY A 124 0.48 13.63 -7.54
C GLY A 124 -0.48 12.57 -7.08
N VAL A 125 -0.17 11.33 -7.45
CA VAL A 125 -0.91 10.14 -7.07
C VAL A 125 0.07 9.13 -6.50
N TRP A 126 -0.26 8.56 -5.34
CA TRP A 126 0.46 7.45 -4.75
C TRP A 126 -0.44 6.23 -4.69
N LEU A 127 -0.06 5.19 -5.42
CA LEU A 127 -0.67 3.87 -5.39
C LEU A 127 0.25 2.92 -4.63
N LEU A 128 -0.11 2.58 -3.38
CA LEU A 128 0.52 1.52 -2.60
C LEU A 128 -0.24 0.22 -2.83
N HIS A 129 0.47 -0.92 -2.98
CA HIS A 129 -0.18 -2.20 -3.23
C HIS A 129 0.64 -3.39 -2.71
N SER A 130 -0.01 -4.55 -2.60
CA SER A 130 0.63 -5.79 -2.15
C SER A 130 0.98 -6.77 -3.29
N THR A 131 0.57 -6.49 -4.53
CA THR A 131 0.69 -7.40 -5.68
C THR A 131 2.13 -7.53 -6.19
N PRO A 132 2.73 -8.73 -6.21
CA PRO A 132 4.03 -8.97 -6.82
C PRO A 132 4.01 -8.75 -8.33
N ARG A 133 5.15 -8.31 -8.90
CA ARG A 133 5.35 -8.13 -10.35
C ARG A 133 4.39 -7.15 -11.03
N PHE A 134 3.79 -6.25 -10.28
CA PHE A 134 2.83 -5.26 -10.78
C PHE A 134 3.43 -3.84 -10.64
N PRO A 135 3.07 -2.91 -11.55
CA PRO A 135 2.44 -3.16 -12.84
C PRO A 135 3.42 -3.60 -13.94
N LEU A 136 2.93 -4.40 -14.90
CA LEU A 136 3.61 -4.55 -16.19
C LEU A 136 3.40 -3.27 -17.02
N ARG A 137 4.27 -3.02 -18.00
CA ARG A 137 4.28 -1.73 -18.72
C ARG A 137 3.34 -1.64 -19.91
N ASP A 138 2.33 -2.39 -19.99
CA ASP A 138 1.36 -2.30 -21.09
C ASP A 138 -0.04 -2.10 -20.55
N GLN A 139 -0.77 -1.09 -21.03
CA GLN A 139 -2.13 -0.82 -20.58
C GLN A 139 -3.08 -2.00 -20.79
N ASN A 140 -2.86 -2.80 -21.82
CA ASN A 140 -3.71 -3.95 -22.13
C ASN A 140 -3.32 -5.19 -21.33
N ILE A 141 -2.05 -5.31 -20.93
CA ILE A 141 -1.50 -6.46 -20.20
C ILE A 141 -0.71 -6.03 -18.96
N PHE A 142 -1.18 -5.00 -18.26
CA PHE A 142 -0.52 -4.45 -17.05
C PHE A 142 -0.57 -5.39 -15.84
N TRP A 143 -1.47 -6.36 -15.84
CA TRP A 143 -1.67 -7.30 -14.74
C TRP A 143 -0.75 -8.52 -14.87
N PRO A 144 -0.03 -8.94 -13.81
CA PRO A 144 0.90 -10.06 -13.88
C PRO A 144 0.18 -11.42 -13.88
N ASN A 145 0.73 -12.40 -14.60
CA ASN A 145 0.16 -13.75 -14.75
C ASN A 145 -0.08 -14.46 -13.41
N GLY A 146 0.67 -14.25 -12.38
CA GLY A 146 0.44 -14.86 -11.07
C GLY A 146 -0.48 -14.05 -10.13
N GLY A 147 -0.97 -12.89 -10.58
CA GLY A 147 -1.70 -11.94 -9.74
C GLY A 147 -3.09 -12.39 -9.29
N ALA A 148 -3.65 -13.44 -9.89
CA ALA A 148 -4.97 -13.98 -9.54
C ALA A 148 -4.95 -14.86 -8.26
N ALA A 149 -3.83 -15.53 -7.97
CA ALA A 149 -3.78 -16.62 -6.99
C ALA A 149 -4.25 -16.23 -5.58
N ASN A 150 -3.79 -15.09 -5.08
CA ASN A 150 -4.03 -14.65 -3.70
C ASN A 150 -4.77 -13.33 -3.63
N ALA A 151 -5.48 -13.08 -2.53
CA ALA A 151 -6.07 -11.78 -2.27
C ALA A 151 -4.99 -10.69 -2.13
N GLN A 152 -5.31 -9.47 -2.54
CA GLN A 152 -4.39 -8.33 -2.57
C GLN A 152 -5.14 -7.02 -2.27
N THR A 153 -4.45 -6.06 -1.68
CA THR A 153 -4.99 -4.71 -1.46
C THR A 153 -4.22 -3.65 -2.23
N PHE A 154 -4.94 -2.57 -2.54
CA PHE A 154 -4.43 -1.35 -3.14
C PHE A 154 -5.04 -0.16 -2.41
N ILE A 155 -4.24 0.84 -2.12
CA ILE A 155 -4.73 2.15 -1.69
C ILE A 155 -4.16 3.23 -2.60
N CYS A 156 -5.01 4.14 -3.02
CA CYS A 156 -4.65 5.25 -3.88
C CYS A 156 -4.99 6.57 -3.20
N VAL A 157 -4.01 7.44 -3.11
CA VAL A 157 -4.16 8.78 -2.55
C VAL A 157 -3.65 9.83 -3.52
N THR A 158 -4.25 11.03 -3.50
CA THR A 158 -3.78 12.20 -4.24
C THR A 158 -3.11 13.15 -3.26
N PHE A 159 -2.02 13.76 -3.67
CA PHE A 159 -1.28 14.75 -2.88
C PHE A 159 -0.90 15.96 -3.76
N LYS A 160 -0.54 17.09 -3.15
CA LYS A 160 -0.03 18.25 -3.86
C LYS A 160 1.39 18.02 -4.32
N TYR A 161 1.77 18.62 -5.45
CA TYR A 161 3.11 18.47 -6.05
C TYR A 161 4.25 18.81 -5.07
N ASP A 162 4.09 19.85 -4.26
CA ASP A 162 5.09 20.28 -3.27
C ASP A 162 5.38 19.20 -2.21
N GLN A 163 4.41 18.31 -1.95
CA GLN A 163 4.54 17.22 -0.98
C GLN A 163 5.32 16.01 -1.53
N PHE A 164 5.52 15.93 -2.84
CA PHE A 164 6.28 14.84 -3.48
C PHE A 164 7.65 14.64 -2.85
N ARG A 165 8.32 15.75 -2.52
CA ARG A 165 9.64 15.72 -1.89
C ARG A 165 9.59 15.15 -0.47
N ALA A 166 8.59 15.56 0.31
CA ALA A 166 8.39 15.05 1.67
C ALA A 166 8.10 13.54 1.65
N ILE A 167 7.23 13.09 0.73
CA ILE A 167 6.94 11.67 0.52
C ILE A 167 8.22 10.91 0.12
N GLY A 168 8.97 11.38 -0.87
CA GLY A 168 10.21 10.75 -1.31
C GLY A 168 11.25 10.64 -0.19
N ASN A 169 11.38 11.68 0.65
CA ASN A 169 12.27 11.64 1.81
C ASN A 169 11.81 10.65 2.87
N SER A 170 10.51 10.56 3.13
CA SER A 170 9.95 9.60 4.09
C SER A 170 10.10 8.14 3.61
N MET A 171 10.17 7.91 2.30
CA MET A 171 10.39 6.58 1.73
C MET A 171 11.87 6.14 1.79
N LYS A 172 12.84 7.05 1.86
CA LYS A 172 14.27 6.70 1.93
C LYS A 172 14.60 5.68 3.03
N PRO A 173 14.11 5.82 4.27
CA PRO A 173 14.38 4.85 5.31
C PRO A 173 13.84 3.45 5.01
N THR A 174 12.79 3.32 4.19
CA THR A 174 12.26 2.01 3.78
C THR A 174 13.12 1.36 2.71
N CYS A 175 14.02 2.11 2.10
CA CYS A 175 14.95 1.62 1.07
C CYS A 175 14.23 0.82 -0.02
N PRO A 176 13.21 1.36 -0.69
CA PRO A 176 12.46 0.62 -1.69
C PRO A 176 13.32 0.40 -2.94
N HIS A 177 13.21 -0.78 -3.53
CA HIS A 177 13.86 -1.05 -4.81
C HIS A 177 13.08 -0.37 -5.94
N VAL A 178 13.69 0.61 -6.58
CA VAL A 178 13.12 1.32 -7.74
C VAL A 178 13.47 0.57 -9.02
N TYR A 179 12.50 0.34 -9.86
CA TYR A 179 12.69 -0.27 -11.17
C TYR A 179 12.13 0.62 -12.29
N PRO A 180 12.80 0.68 -13.46
CA PRO A 180 12.29 1.44 -14.59
C PRO A 180 11.13 0.68 -15.24
N LEU A 181 10.04 1.37 -15.53
CA LEU A 181 8.98 0.85 -16.40
C LEU A 181 9.34 1.03 -17.90
N THR A 182 10.50 1.60 -18.21
CA THR A 182 10.96 1.79 -19.59
C THR A 182 11.92 0.69 -20.02
N PHE A 183 11.65 0.05 -21.15
CA PHE A 183 12.64 -0.77 -21.84
C PHE A 183 13.78 0.12 -22.36
N GLY A 184 15.04 -0.15 -21.97
CA GLY A 184 16.17 0.36 -22.69
C GLY A 184 17.31 1.04 -21.96
N ARG A 185 17.27 1.29 -20.64
CA ARG A 185 18.50 1.62 -19.88
C ARG A 185 18.37 1.13 -18.45
N SER A 186 19.23 0.18 -18.09
CA SER A 186 19.39 -0.31 -16.73
C SER A 186 20.11 0.74 -15.88
N SER A 187 19.38 1.55 -15.15
CA SER A 187 19.94 2.15 -13.95
C SER A 187 19.15 1.58 -12.76
N GLN A 188 19.64 0.47 -12.23
CA GLN A 188 19.24 0.01 -10.91
C GLN A 188 19.69 1.08 -9.91
N ARG A 189 18.79 1.96 -9.54
CA ARG A 189 19.02 2.88 -8.42
C ARG A 189 18.01 2.58 -7.34
N SER A 190 18.51 2.18 -6.18
CA SER A 190 17.75 2.21 -4.95
C SER A 190 17.39 3.66 -4.61
N LEU A 191 16.19 3.91 -4.06
CA LEU A 191 15.90 5.23 -3.46
C LEU A 191 16.89 5.58 -2.34
N CYS A 192 17.59 4.59 -1.78
CA CYS A 192 18.70 4.81 -0.86
C CYS A 192 19.87 5.56 -1.50
N ASP A 193 20.08 5.36 -2.83
CA ASP A 193 21.17 5.93 -3.59
C ASP A 193 20.78 7.22 -4.31
N LEU A 194 19.49 7.55 -4.38
CA LEU A 194 19.02 8.81 -4.94
C LEU A 194 19.29 9.94 -3.96
N SER A 195 20.47 10.52 -4.06
CA SER A 195 20.72 11.84 -3.51
C SER A 195 19.87 12.85 -4.30
N PHE A 196 18.69 13.19 -3.78
CA PHE A 196 18.01 14.39 -4.23
C PHE A 196 18.91 15.59 -3.89
N LYS A 197 19.59 16.15 -4.88
CA LYS A 197 20.49 17.28 -4.75
C LYS A 197 19.75 18.59 -4.39
N TYR A 198 19.10 18.61 -3.25
CA TYR A 198 18.65 19.86 -2.64
C TYR A 198 18.74 19.72 -1.12
N SER A 199 19.64 20.49 -0.53
CA SER A 199 19.84 20.65 0.91
C SER A 199 18.54 21.10 1.57
N LEU A 200 18.04 20.32 2.51
CA LEU A 200 17.18 20.81 3.57
C LEU A 200 18.06 20.93 4.81
N SER A 201 18.51 22.14 5.10
CA SER A 201 18.97 22.51 6.44
C SER A 201 17.81 22.28 7.41
N ASN A 202 18.07 21.52 8.48
CA ASN A 202 17.26 21.30 9.67
C ASN A 202 16.32 20.08 9.76
N ILE A 203 16.66 18.94 9.16
CA ILE A 203 16.14 17.66 9.62
C ILE A 203 17.30 16.69 9.78
N SER A 204 17.68 16.41 11.02
CA SER A 204 18.67 15.39 11.35
C SER A 204 18.23 14.03 10.83
N PRO A 205 19.09 13.29 10.10
CA PRO A 205 18.81 11.91 9.75
C PRO A 205 18.92 11.05 11.03
N VAL A 206 17.81 10.71 11.63
CA VAL A 206 17.81 9.67 12.65
C VAL A 206 17.98 8.35 11.95
N LEU A 207 19.15 7.76 12.13
CA LEU A 207 19.53 6.44 11.65
C LEU A 207 18.61 5.38 12.29
N LEU A 208 17.71 4.79 11.51
CA LEU A 208 16.81 3.75 11.97
C LEU A 208 17.47 2.39 11.89
N LEU A 209 17.92 1.93 13.01
CA LEU A 209 18.60 0.66 13.21
C LEU A 209 17.71 -0.39 13.82
N THR A 210 16.51 -0.49 13.86
CA THR A 210 15.80 -1.74 14.21
C THR A 210 14.38 -1.73 13.67
N VAL A 211 14.17 -2.62 12.76
CA VAL A 211 12.88 -2.99 12.28
C VAL A 211 12.28 -3.92 13.32
N GLY A 212 11.17 -3.57 13.89
CA GLY A 212 10.36 -4.42 14.75
C GLY A 212 9.04 -4.72 14.08
N ASP A 213 8.06 -5.09 14.87
CA ASP A 213 6.69 -5.26 14.41
C ASP A 213 6.04 -3.90 14.12
N LEU A 214 5.82 -3.61 12.83
CA LEU A 214 5.19 -2.36 12.36
C LEU A 214 3.83 -2.15 13.03
N TYR A 215 3.05 -3.20 13.20
CA TYR A 215 1.68 -3.10 13.72
C TYR A 215 1.63 -2.85 15.22
N VAL A 216 2.55 -3.41 15.98
CA VAL A 216 2.72 -3.07 17.41
C VAL A 216 3.07 -1.60 17.57
N SER A 217 3.89 -1.09 16.65
CA SER A 217 4.23 0.32 16.66
C SER A 217 3.03 1.20 16.30
N ILE A 218 2.28 0.84 15.25
CA ILE A 218 1.05 1.55 14.87
C ILE A 218 0.07 1.56 16.05
N ALA A 219 -0.17 0.43 16.71
CA ALA A 219 -1.08 0.32 17.85
C ALA A 219 -0.72 1.27 18.99
N SER A 220 0.57 1.49 19.20
CA SER A 220 1.13 2.29 20.30
C SER A 220 1.25 3.78 19.97
N LEU A 221 1.01 4.20 18.73
CA LEU A 221 1.05 5.61 18.35
C LEU A 221 0.02 6.42 19.14
N PRO A 222 0.35 7.61 19.67
CA PRO A 222 -0.59 8.43 20.44
C PRO A 222 -1.91 8.71 19.71
N GLU A 223 -1.86 8.85 18.39
CA GLU A 223 -3.03 9.11 17.55
C GLU A 223 -3.90 7.87 17.36
N VAL A 224 -3.30 6.70 17.20
CA VAL A 224 -4.00 5.42 17.06
C VAL A 224 -4.41 4.90 18.44
N ASN A 225 -3.45 4.66 19.30
CA ASN A 225 -3.62 4.21 20.70
C ASN A 225 -4.79 3.23 20.88
N SER A 226 -4.82 2.18 20.07
CA SER A 226 -5.90 1.19 19.98
C SER A 226 -5.32 -0.21 19.82
N ASP A 227 -6.04 -1.21 20.30
CA ASP A 227 -5.82 -2.59 19.88
C ASP A 227 -6.10 -2.70 18.38
N LEU A 228 -5.42 -3.65 17.70
CA LEU A 228 -5.56 -3.83 16.26
C LEU A 228 -5.89 -5.28 15.90
N TYR A 229 -6.80 -5.46 14.95
CA TYR A 229 -6.82 -6.66 14.10
C TYR A 229 -5.91 -6.46 12.91
N VAL A 230 -5.12 -7.49 12.58
CA VAL A 230 -4.09 -7.39 11.54
C VAL A 230 -4.18 -8.57 10.58
N GLN A 231 -4.37 -8.28 9.31
CA GLN A 231 -4.21 -9.22 8.22
C GLN A 231 -2.82 -9.10 7.62
N THR A 232 -2.08 -10.19 7.62
CA THR A 232 -0.86 -10.37 6.84
C THR A 232 -0.71 -11.84 6.45
N TRP A 233 0.04 -12.08 5.37
CA TRP A 233 0.37 -13.45 4.98
C TRP A 233 1.44 -14.01 5.92
N LEU A 234 1.11 -15.06 6.66
CA LEU A 234 1.95 -15.63 7.73
C LEU A 234 2.66 -16.93 7.34
N GLU A 235 2.44 -17.46 6.11
CA GLU A 235 3.05 -18.71 5.68
C GLU A 235 4.32 -18.48 4.84
N ARG A 236 5.36 -19.30 5.06
CA ARG A 236 6.60 -19.49 4.30
C ARG A 236 7.69 -18.42 4.34
N SER A 237 7.53 -17.27 4.96
CA SER A 237 8.57 -16.23 4.95
C SER A 237 9.38 -16.13 6.25
N GLY A 238 9.51 -17.19 7.00
CA GLY A 238 10.12 -17.22 8.33
C GLY A 238 9.12 -17.71 9.38
N THR A 239 9.49 -17.60 10.66
CA THR A 239 8.57 -17.93 11.75
C THR A 239 7.45 -16.87 11.81
N PRO A 240 6.17 -17.24 11.64
CA PRO A 240 5.07 -16.32 11.79
C PRO A 240 5.04 -15.73 13.21
N ALA A 241 4.90 -14.41 13.32
CA ALA A 241 4.69 -13.80 14.62
C ALA A 241 3.30 -14.11 15.14
N LYS A 242 3.22 -14.63 16.36
CA LYS A 242 1.95 -14.80 17.08
C LYS A 242 1.30 -13.46 17.39
N SER A 243 0.02 -13.46 17.72
CA SER A 243 -0.63 -12.28 18.27
C SER A 243 0.17 -11.72 19.43
N PHE A 244 0.30 -10.42 19.49
CA PHE A 244 0.99 -9.70 20.56
C PHE A 244 -0.03 -9.29 21.62
N CYS A 245 0.02 -9.94 22.77
CA CYS A 245 -0.96 -9.81 23.84
C CYS A 245 -0.26 -9.45 25.16
N PRO A 246 0.29 -8.24 25.32
CA PRO A 246 0.99 -7.86 26.52
C PRO A 246 0.00 -7.71 27.68
N PRO A 247 0.44 -7.96 28.94
CA PRO A 247 -0.40 -7.77 30.12
C PRO A 247 -0.81 -6.32 30.31
N GLN A 248 0.00 -5.39 29.79
CA GLN A 248 -0.28 -3.96 29.72
C GLN A 248 0.10 -3.44 28.34
N GLY A 249 -0.67 -2.47 27.83
CA GLY A 249 -0.45 -1.89 26.50
C GLY A 249 -1.46 -2.38 25.46
N LYS A 250 -1.17 -2.15 24.19
CA LYS A 250 -2.08 -2.45 23.08
C LYS A 250 -1.85 -3.84 22.53
N LYS A 251 -2.95 -4.53 22.24
CA LYS A 251 -2.95 -5.86 21.62
C LYS A 251 -2.89 -5.74 20.12
N VAL A 252 -2.22 -6.71 19.48
CA VAL A 252 -2.19 -6.85 18.03
C VAL A 252 -2.50 -8.29 17.68
N GLN A 253 -3.74 -8.53 17.23
CA GLN A 253 -4.27 -9.87 16.99
C GLN A 253 -4.24 -10.20 15.50
N ASN A 254 -3.68 -11.36 15.16
CA ASN A 254 -3.68 -11.84 13.78
C ASN A 254 -5.07 -12.31 13.39
N ILE A 255 -5.50 -11.92 12.19
CA ILE A 255 -6.71 -12.44 11.57
C ILE A 255 -6.42 -13.83 11.00
N GLU A 256 -7.32 -14.78 11.22
CA GLU A 256 -7.24 -16.16 10.71
C GLU A 256 -8.07 -16.35 9.46
N SER A 257 -9.29 -15.78 9.45
CA SER A 257 -10.19 -15.86 8.30
C SER A 257 -10.91 -14.53 8.06
N ILE A 258 -11.19 -14.28 6.79
CA ILE A 258 -11.69 -13.01 6.28
C ILE A 258 -12.98 -13.26 5.51
N HIS A 259 -13.98 -12.41 5.74
CA HIS A 259 -15.19 -12.31 4.95
C HIS A 259 -15.26 -10.94 4.28
N VAL A 260 -15.09 -10.87 2.97
CA VAL A 260 -15.25 -9.61 2.24
C VAL A 260 -16.63 -9.56 1.60
N THR A 261 -17.46 -8.66 2.09
CA THR A 261 -18.82 -8.46 1.59
C THR A 261 -18.84 -8.30 0.07
N GLY A 262 -19.62 -9.13 -0.61
CA GLY A 262 -19.72 -9.15 -2.07
C GLY A 262 -18.66 -9.99 -2.80
N LEU A 263 -17.64 -10.51 -2.10
CA LEU A 263 -16.66 -11.44 -2.68
C LEU A 263 -16.73 -12.84 -2.06
N GLY A 264 -16.91 -12.94 -0.73
CA GLY A 264 -16.95 -14.23 -0.02
C GLY A 264 -15.89 -14.35 1.06
N GLU A 265 -15.55 -15.57 1.42
CA GLU A 265 -14.72 -15.90 2.56
C GLU A 265 -13.44 -16.65 2.15
N TRP A 266 -12.35 -16.42 2.89
CA TRP A 266 -11.11 -17.16 2.72
C TRP A 266 -10.22 -17.08 3.96
N GLU A 267 -9.34 -18.07 4.08
CA GLU A 267 -8.35 -18.13 5.13
C GLU A 267 -7.17 -17.20 4.83
N ARG A 268 -6.47 -16.71 5.86
CA ARG A 268 -5.28 -15.85 5.75
C ARG A 268 -4.20 -16.40 4.83
N THR A 269 -4.14 -17.73 4.65
CA THR A 269 -3.18 -18.43 3.79
C THR A 269 -3.35 -18.11 2.31
N LYS A 270 -4.54 -17.67 1.92
CA LYS A 270 -4.91 -17.22 0.57
C LYS A 270 -4.90 -15.70 0.43
N ASP A 271 -4.45 -15.00 1.46
CA ASP A 271 -4.49 -13.55 1.50
C ASP A 271 -3.09 -12.95 1.70
N HIS A 272 -2.60 -12.31 0.65
CA HIS A 272 -1.33 -11.59 0.66
C HIS A 272 -1.51 -10.09 0.88
N SER A 273 -2.73 -9.64 1.15
CA SER A 273 -2.99 -8.27 1.58
C SER A 273 -2.34 -7.99 2.94
N LYS A 274 -2.08 -6.73 3.20
CA LYS A 274 -1.50 -6.29 4.47
C LYS A 274 -2.25 -5.07 4.93
N TRP A 275 -2.99 -5.24 6.00
CA TRP A 275 -3.78 -4.16 6.58
C TRP A 275 -4.02 -4.38 8.05
N CYS A 276 -4.34 -3.32 8.73
CA CYS A 276 -4.85 -3.40 10.10
C CYS A 276 -6.00 -2.42 10.32
N VAL A 277 -6.83 -2.75 11.29
CA VAL A 277 -7.98 -1.96 11.70
C VAL A 277 -8.00 -1.82 13.21
N ALA A 278 -8.22 -0.59 13.69
CA ALA A 278 -8.38 -0.28 15.10
C ALA A 278 -9.69 -0.84 15.65
N THR A 279 -9.66 -1.37 16.88
CA THR A 279 -10.85 -1.87 17.56
C THR A 279 -11.59 -0.79 18.36
N ASP A 280 -10.91 0.34 18.66
CA ASP A 280 -11.49 1.49 19.35
C ASP A 280 -12.32 2.33 18.37
N GLN A 281 -13.62 2.32 18.54
CA GLN A 281 -14.58 3.06 17.70
C GLN A 281 -14.43 4.60 17.80
N ASN A 282 -13.80 5.11 18.86
CA ASN A 282 -13.50 6.52 19.01
C ASN A 282 -12.20 6.93 18.30
N ARG A 283 -11.44 5.93 17.83
CA ARG A 283 -10.17 6.08 17.12
C ARG A 283 -10.18 5.20 15.85
N PRO A 284 -11.05 5.51 14.88
CA PRO A 284 -11.34 4.64 13.76
C PRO A 284 -10.24 4.70 12.70
N TRP A 285 -9.15 3.99 12.95
CA TRP A 285 -8.00 3.91 12.05
C TRP A 285 -7.99 2.63 11.23
N THR A 286 -7.75 2.78 9.94
CA THR A 286 -7.48 1.68 9.01
C THR A 286 -6.17 1.96 8.29
N CYS A 287 -5.25 0.99 8.25
CA CYS A 287 -3.97 1.10 7.57
C CYS A 287 -3.82 0.02 6.51
N ILE A 288 -3.38 0.39 5.31
CA ILE A 288 -2.89 -0.53 4.28
C ILE A 288 -1.36 -0.48 4.32
N ALA A 289 -0.71 -1.63 4.45
CA ALA A 289 0.70 -1.73 4.77
C ALA A 289 1.50 -2.56 3.75
N ASP A 290 2.81 -2.64 3.98
CA ASP A 290 3.78 -3.31 3.10
C ASP A 290 4.27 -4.66 3.64
N VAL A 291 4.48 -4.80 4.96
CA VAL A 291 5.21 -5.91 5.57
C VAL A 291 4.29 -6.94 6.22
N ASN A 292 4.74 -8.19 6.22
CA ASN A 292 4.08 -9.26 6.97
C ASN A 292 4.58 -9.28 8.43
N ARG A 293 3.77 -9.85 9.32
CA ARG A 293 4.17 -10.13 10.71
C ARG A 293 4.93 -11.46 10.80
N ALA A 294 6.20 -11.43 10.48
CA ALA A 294 7.11 -12.58 10.55
C ALA A 294 8.52 -12.11 10.92
N ASP A 295 9.29 -12.95 11.63
CA ASP A 295 10.65 -12.61 12.11
C ASP A 295 11.57 -12.14 10.99
N SER A 296 11.51 -12.78 9.84
CA SER A 296 12.29 -12.39 8.65
C SER A 296 11.89 -11.02 8.10
N GLN A 297 10.64 -10.61 8.30
CA GLN A 297 10.11 -9.33 7.84
C GLN A 297 10.38 -8.20 8.83
N PHE A 298 10.55 -8.52 10.12
CA PHE A 298 10.92 -7.55 11.15
C PHE A 298 12.31 -6.93 10.93
N LYS A 299 13.15 -7.56 10.12
CA LYS A 299 14.46 -7.06 9.69
C LYS A 299 14.38 -6.28 8.37
N ARG A 300 13.24 -6.30 7.68
CA ARG A 300 13.03 -5.57 6.45
C ARG A 300 12.24 -4.29 6.74
N ARG A 301 12.55 -3.27 5.99
CA ARG A 301 11.87 -1.98 6.11
C ARG A 301 10.56 -2.00 5.32
N GLY A 302 9.62 -1.17 5.72
CA GLY A 302 8.34 -0.98 5.04
C GLY A 302 7.54 0.09 5.76
N GLY A 303 6.30 0.30 5.34
CA GLY A 303 5.45 1.33 5.90
C GLY A 303 3.96 1.00 5.77
N ALA A 304 3.13 1.99 6.08
CA ALA A 304 1.69 1.92 5.92
C ALA A 304 1.11 3.29 5.57
N LEU A 305 0.03 3.29 4.79
CA LEU A 305 -0.86 4.44 4.61
C LEU A 305 -2.07 4.23 5.50
N CYS A 306 -2.29 5.15 6.44
CA CYS A 306 -3.36 5.06 7.42
C CYS A 306 -4.39 6.17 7.23
N ILE A 307 -5.66 5.82 7.38
CA ILE A 307 -6.80 6.72 7.27
C ILE A 307 -7.58 6.66 8.58
N MET A 308 -7.87 7.83 9.16
CA MET A 308 -8.81 7.95 10.26
C MET A 308 -10.20 8.25 9.69
N ASP A 309 -11.00 7.22 9.58
CA ASP A 309 -12.33 7.30 8.99
C ASP A 309 -13.22 6.17 9.50
N LYS A 310 -14.37 6.55 10.04
CA LYS A 310 -15.28 5.57 10.67
C LYS A 310 -15.86 4.59 9.67
N ASP A 311 -16.32 5.04 8.52
CA ASP A 311 -17.01 4.18 7.55
C ASP A 311 -16.04 3.14 6.94
N ILE A 312 -14.80 3.58 6.66
CA ILE A 312 -13.73 2.67 6.18
C ILE A 312 -13.35 1.68 7.28
N THR A 313 -13.21 2.16 8.54
CA THR A 313 -12.84 1.29 9.67
C THR A 313 -13.93 0.28 9.98
N ASP A 314 -15.19 0.68 9.99
CA ASP A 314 -16.32 -0.23 10.16
C ASP A 314 -16.35 -1.29 9.06
N THR A 315 -16.11 -0.88 7.80
CA THR A 315 -16.03 -1.80 6.66
C THR A 315 -14.93 -2.84 6.84
N PHE A 316 -13.72 -2.44 7.22
CA PHE A 316 -12.61 -3.37 7.46
C PHE A 316 -12.81 -4.23 8.71
N SER A 317 -13.47 -3.71 9.73
CA SER A 317 -13.83 -4.48 10.94
C SER A 317 -14.80 -5.61 10.60
N LEU A 318 -15.75 -5.38 9.70
CA LEU A 318 -16.68 -6.41 9.21
C LEU A 318 -15.98 -7.50 8.36
N PHE A 319 -14.79 -7.24 7.84
CA PHE A 319 -14.01 -8.27 7.14
C PHE A 319 -13.37 -9.28 8.10
N VAL A 320 -13.22 -8.94 9.36
CA VAL A 320 -12.65 -9.85 10.37
C VAL A 320 -13.67 -10.89 10.76
N MET A 321 -13.54 -12.10 10.23
CA MET A 321 -14.43 -13.21 10.57
C MET A 321 -13.94 -13.96 11.82
N ARG A 322 -12.65 -14.24 11.88
CA ARG A 322 -12.00 -14.88 13.02
C ARG A 322 -10.58 -14.33 13.21
N ALA A 323 -10.20 -14.12 14.45
CA ALA A 323 -8.86 -13.69 14.85
C ALA A 323 -8.31 -14.61 15.96
N GLU A 324 -6.99 -14.69 16.04
CA GLU A 324 -6.31 -15.39 17.13
C GLU A 324 -6.71 -14.77 18.47
N LEU A 325 -6.97 -15.62 19.46
CA LEU A 325 -7.28 -15.17 20.81
C LEU A 325 -6.01 -14.64 21.51
N CYS A 326 -6.19 -13.65 22.35
CA CYS A 326 -5.19 -13.21 23.32
C CYS A 326 -5.27 -13.98 24.63
#